data_a25c8827f1e22267b5ee910c6d5a0ac7
#
_entry.id   a25c8827f1e22267b5ee910c6d5a0ac7
#
_cell.length_a   1.000
_cell.length_b   1.000
_cell.length_c   1.000
_cell.angle_alpha   90.00
_cell.angle_beta   90.00
_cell.angle_gamma   90.00
#
_symmetry.space_group_name_H-M   'P 1'
#
loop_
_entity.id
_entity.type
_entity.pdbx_description
1 polymer ?
#
loop_
_entity_poly.entity_id
_entity_poly.type
_entity_poly.pdbx_seq_one_letter_code
_entity_poly.pdbx_strand_id
1 'polypeptide(L)'
;VTTGSAHGLATNDWVSLSGQTTTAYSGTYQITVTSTTTFTYTLPAATTSPASVVGSYEYINYSVGAFDPMLIRWADVNADIGPKPEVWKPELANTAGFLFVKEGSRIITGANVRQETLIWTDTSLSTLQFLGTAEVFGLQLLSNDTNIMGPNAWASVNNNMYWMGTDNFFVYDGRVNVLKCPLLRYVFDDINREQSQLVYGGTNKEFNEVIWFYCSGGATPSAAIDRYVIYNYRDDIWYYGQLNRTTWVDAGVNQYALATSGGYIYSHENGP
;
A
#
# COMPACT_ATOMS: atom_id res chain seq x y z
N VAL A 1 27.67 23.56 -2.51
CA VAL A 1 27.75 24.02 -1.11
C VAL A 1 29.06 23.56 -0.52
N THR A 2 29.74 24.46 0.17
CA THR A 2 30.97 24.14 0.93
C THR A 2 30.67 24.43 2.41
N THR A 3 30.92 23.46 3.29
CA THR A 3 30.75 23.59 4.73
C THR A 3 32.05 23.93 5.43
N GLY A 4 32.01 24.64 6.57
CA GLY A 4 33.19 25.01 7.33
C GLY A 4 33.90 23.86 8.05
N SER A 5 33.21 22.70 8.18
CA SER A 5 33.73 21.46 8.77
C SER A 5 33.13 20.25 8.06
N ALA A 6 33.67 19.06 8.35
CA ALA A 6 33.07 17.83 7.81
C ALA A 6 31.61 17.70 8.16
N HIS A 7 30.76 17.51 7.13
CA HIS A 7 29.32 17.52 7.28
C HIS A 7 28.71 16.16 7.67
N GLY A 8 29.45 15.06 7.49
CA GLY A 8 28.96 13.71 7.83
C GLY A 8 27.81 13.18 6.99
N LEU A 9 27.46 13.88 5.90
CA LEU A 9 26.35 13.50 5.01
C LEU A 9 26.81 12.47 3.97
N ALA A 10 25.85 11.69 3.44
CA ALA A 10 26.04 10.76 2.34
C ALA A 10 25.30 11.24 1.07
N THR A 11 25.72 10.75 -0.10
CA THR A 11 24.97 10.99 -1.34
C THR A 11 23.58 10.39 -1.23
N ASN A 12 22.58 11.12 -1.72
CA ASN A 12 21.15 10.92 -1.59
C ASN A 12 20.54 11.33 -0.24
N ASP A 13 21.31 11.86 0.68
CA ASP A 13 20.75 12.54 1.84
C ASP A 13 19.96 13.79 1.43
N TRP A 14 19.08 14.22 2.30
CA TRP A 14 18.30 15.43 2.13
C TRP A 14 18.77 16.51 3.10
N VAL A 15 18.80 17.74 2.62
CA VAL A 15 19.13 18.91 3.43
C VAL A 15 18.14 20.04 3.20
N SER A 16 17.80 20.75 4.25
CA SER A 16 17.07 22.02 4.17
C SER A 16 18.09 23.14 4.16
N LEU A 17 18.05 23.98 3.15
CA LEU A 17 18.92 25.15 2.99
C LEU A 17 18.14 26.42 3.29
N SER A 18 18.69 27.29 4.13
CA SER A 18 18.04 28.55 4.52
C SER A 18 19.07 29.65 4.79
N GLY A 19 18.62 30.91 4.83
CA GLY A 19 19.43 32.06 5.18
C GLY A 19 20.31 32.62 4.06
N GLN A 20 20.19 32.12 2.83
CA GLN A 20 20.88 32.68 1.67
C GLN A 20 20.24 34.01 1.23
N THR A 21 21.05 34.96 0.73
CA THR A 21 20.53 36.22 0.18
C THR A 21 19.60 36.03 -1.01
N THR A 22 19.81 35.01 -1.80
CA THR A 22 18.96 34.67 -2.92
C THR A 22 18.03 33.52 -2.50
N THR A 23 16.78 33.81 -2.30
CA THR A 23 15.75 32.85 -1.82
C THR A 23 15.59 31.64 -2.74
N ALA A 24 15.96 31.76 -4.03
CA ALA A 24 15.97 30.67 -4.99
C ALA A 24 16.92 29.51 -4.60
N TYR A 25 17.87 29.73 -3.73
CA TYR A 25 18.77 28.70 -3.20
C TYR A 25 18.23 28.03 -1.92
N SER A 26 17.22 28.63 -1.30
CA SER A 26 16.57 28.07 -0.10
C SER A 26 15.58 27.00 -0.48
N GLY A 27 15.46 25.99 0.35
CA GLY A 27 14.55 24.87 0.13
C GLY A 27 15.14 23.54 0.56
N THR A 28 14.40 22.49 0.32
CA THR A 28 14.78 21.12 0.67
C THR A 28 15.21 20.37 -0.57
N TYR A 29 16.42 19.85 -0.56
CA TYR A 29 17.04 19.21 -1.72
C TYR A 29 17.73 17.90 -1.37
N GLN A 30 17.64 16.95 -2.27
CA GLN A 30 18.49 15.77 -2.24
C GLN A 30 19.88 16.15 -2.75
N ILE A 31 20.92 15.68 -2.07
CA ILE A 31 22.29 16.07 -2.34
C ILE A 31 23.13 14.96 -2.96
N THR A 32 24.17 15.37 -3.67
CA THR A 32 25.29 14.50 -4.08
C THR A 32 26.55 14.97 -3.35
N VAL A 33 27.09 14.12 -2.49
CA VAL A 33 28.32 14.41 -1.75
C VAL A 33 29.52 14.30 -2.69
N THR A 34 30.34 15.37 -2.74
CA THR A 34 31.53 15.43 -3.58
C THR A 34 32.83 15.36 -2.77
N SER A 35 32.78 15.72 -1.48
CA SER A 35 33.87 15.52 -0.51
C SER A 35 33.31 15.53 0.92
N THR A 36 34.17 15.36 1.92
CA THR A 36 33.76 15.43 3.34
C THR A 36 33.24 16.81 3.76
N THR A 37 33.52 17.86 2.98
CA THR A 37 33.11 19.24 3.25
C THR A 37 32.28 19.86 2.13
N THR A 38 32.00 19.14 1.04
CA THR A 38 31.28 19.70 -0.11
C THR A 38 30.19 18.75 -0.63
N PHE A 39 29.04 19.33 -0.99
CA PHE A 39 27.97 18.63 -1.69
C PHE A 39 27.31 19.54 -2.74
N THR A 40 26.65 18.94 -3.70
CA THR A 40 25.88 19.60 -4.76
C THR A 40 24.42 19.21 -4.68
N TYR A 41 23.56 20.06 -5.23
CA TYR A 41 22.12 19.80 -5.38
C TYR A 41 21.61 20.46 -6.67
N THR A 42 20.47 20.03 -7.16
CA THR A 42 19.88 20.55 -8.39
C THR A 42 18.77 21.55 -8.05
N LEU A 43 18.83 22.74 -8.60
CA LEU A 43 17.79 23.75 -8.49
C LEU A 43 16.69 23.50 -9.54
N PRO A 44 15.41 23.73 -9.21
CA PRO A 44 14.29 23.56 -10.14
C PRO A 44 14.31 24.60 -11.28
N ALA A 45 14.96 25.76 -11.08
CA ALA A 45 15.13 26.80 -12.08
C ALA A 45 16.55 27.35 -12.09
N ALA A 46 17.06 27.74 -13.24
CA ALA A 46 18.37 28.37 -13.36
C ALA A 46 18.38 29.72 -12.62
N THR A 47 19.41 29.93 -11.81
CA THR A 47 19.69 31.21 -11.13
C THR A 47 20.92 31.86 -11.73
N THR A 48 20.87 33.17 -11.94
CA THR A 48 21.90 33.95 -12.66
C THR A 48 22.99 34.53 -11.75
N SER A 49 22.84 34.36 -10.44
CA SER A 49 23.79 34.96 -9.48
C SER A 49 24.15 33.98 -8.38
N PRO A 50 25.43 33.81 -8.02
CA PRO A 50 25.83 33.06 -6.86
C PRO A 50 25.24 33.68 -5.59
N ALA A 51 24.93 32.87 -4.57
CA ALA A 51 24.57 33.37 -3.28
C ALA A 51 25.77 34.10 -2.63
N SER A 52 25.57 35.37 -2.24
CA SER A 52 26.61 36.17 -1.64
C SER A 52 26.73 36.06 -0.12
N VAL A 53 25.69 35.46 0.52
CA VAL A 53 25.67 35.19 1.96
C VAL A 53 25.63 33.70 2.19
N VAL A 54 26.46 33.23 3.09
CA VAL A 54 26.54 31.87 3.57
C VAL A 54 25.24 31.59 4.38
N GLY A 55 24.41 30.69 3.88
CA GLY A 55 23.25 30.20 4.60
C GLY A 55 23.61 29.09 5.57
N SER A 56 22.63 28.57 6.23
CA SER A 56 22.71 27.36 7.04
C SER A 56 22.10 26.17 6.29
N TYR A 57 22.54 24.97 6.63
CA TYR A 57 21.88 23.74 6.22
C TYR A 57 21.48 22.95 7.46
N GLU A 58 20.33 22.32 7.40
CA GLU A 58 19.87 21.35 8.37
C GLU A 58 19.82 19.98 7.68
N TYR A 59 20.45 18.99 8.29
CA TYR A 59 20.30 17.61 7.84
C TYR A 59 18.91 17.12 8.16
N ILE A 60 18.18 16.79 7.12
CA ILE A 60 16.89 16.19 7.29
C ILE A 60 17.10 14.68 7.33
N ASN A 61 17.21 14.16 8.54
CA ASN A 61 17.33 12.72 8.72
C ASN A 61 16.00 12.03 8.33
N TYR A 62 15.96 11.56 7.08
CA TYR A 62 14.94 10.62 6.63
C TYR A 62 15.22 9.20 7.02
N SER A 63 16.37 8.91 7.53
CA SER A 63 16.57 7.63 8.16
C SER A 63 15.66 7.59 9.42
N VAL A 64 14.39 7.47 9.18
CA VAL A 64 13.67 6.49 9.92
C VAL A 64 14.56 5.28 9.81
N GLY A 65 15.14 4.82 10.87
CA GLY A 65 16.14 3.76 10.93
C GLY A 65 16.01 2.67 9.84
N ALA A 66 16.78 1.66 9.84
CA ALA A 66 16.66 0.55 8.87
C ALA A 66 15.18 0.29 8.57
N PHE A 67 14.81 0.14 7.30
CA PHE A 67 13.44 -0.16 6.85
C PHE A 67 12.77 -1.14 7.82
N ASP A 68 11.70 -0.69 8.46
CA ASP A 68 10.92 -1.52 9.37
C ASP A 68 9.64 -1.96 8.64
N PRO A 69 9.49 -3.26 8.35
CA PRO A 69 8.34 -3.78 7.62
C PRO A 69 7.03 -3.70 8.41
N MET A 70 7.07 -3.34 9.70
CA MET A 70 5.90 -3.22 10.58
C MET A 70 5.51 -1.78 10.88
N LEU A 71 6.21 -0.80 10.28
CA LEU A 71 6.00 0.61 10.52
C LEU A 71 4.90 1.17 9.62
N ILE A 72 3.91 1.83 10.24
CA ILE A 72 2.92 2.67 9.58
C ILE A 72 3.30 4.13 9.86
N ARG A 73 3.26 4.97 8.84
CA ARG A 73 3.48 6.41 8.97
C ARG A 73 2.41 7.21 8.26
N TRP A 74 2.15 8.39 8.77
CA TRP A 74 1.28 9.37 8.12
C TRP A 74 1.90 10.77 8.14
N ALA A 75 1.57 11.54 7.12
CA ALA A 75 1.98 12.92 6.99
C ALA A 75 1.09 13.85 7.82
N ASP A 76 1.53 15.08 7.96
CA ASP A 76 0.70 16.15 8.53
C ASP A 76 -0.57 16.39 7.67
N VAL A 77 -1.63 16.83 8.31
CA VAL A 77 -2.89 17.16 7.63
C VAL A 77 -2.68 18.35 6.67
N ASN A 78 -3.31 18.29 5.50
CA ASN A 78 -3.16 19.30 4.43
C ASN A 78 -1.72 19.49 3.92
N ALA A 79 -0.81 18.59 4.25
CA ALA A 79 0.52 18.62 3.68
C ALA A 79 0.48 18.32 2.19
N ASP A 80 1.24 19.09 1.43
CA ASP A 80 1.59 18.72 0.06
C ASP A 80 2.48 17.47 0.14
N ILE A 81 1.86 16.29 -0.11
CA ILE A 81 2.48 14.96 0.06
C ILE A 81 3.55 14.69 -1.01
N GLY A 82 4.14 15.74 -1.57
CA GLY A 82 5.31 15.62 -2.42
C GLY A 82 6.52 15.04 -1.65
N PRO A 83 7.66 14.93 -2.28
CA PRO A 83 8.90 14.44 -1.65
C PRO A 83 9.46 15.47 -0.64
N LYS A 84 8.60 15.95 0.23
CA LYS A 84 8.91 16.89 1.30
C LYS A 84 8.92 16.13 2.62
N PRO A 85 10.09 15.90 3.16
CA PRO A 85 10.32 15.11 4.36
C PRO A 85 9.75 15.68 5.63
N GLU A 86 9.80 17.00 5.74
CA GLU A 86 9.31 17.74 6.89
C GLU A 86 7.86 17.42 7.23
N VAL A 87 7.02 17.15 6.23
CA VAL A 87 5.60 16.81 6.43
C VAL A 87 5.36 15.43 7.03
N TRP A 88 6.38 14.57 7.03
CA TRP A 88 6.35 13.21 7.57
C TRP A 88 7.05 13.10 8.93
N LYS A 89 7.63 14.20 9.42
CA LYS A 89 8.35 14.25 10.69
C LYS A 89 7.38 14.60 11.81
N PRO A 90 7.19 13.75 12.83
CA PRO A 90 6.37 14.08 13.98
C PRO A 90 6.97 15.25 14.76
N GLU A 91 6.20 16.30 15.00
CA GLU A 91 6.55 17.47 15.81
C GLU A 91 5.37 17.86 16.68
N LEU A 92 5.61 18.62 17.76
CA LEU A 92 4.56 19.07 18.69
C LEU A 92 3.47 19.92 18.01
N ALA A 93 3.80 20.55 16.88
CA ALA A 93 2.92 21.49 16.18
C ALA A 93 2.20 20.89 14.97
N ASN A 94 2.43 19.61 14.65
CA ASN A 94 1.83 18.96 13.49
C ASN A 94 1.13 17.65 13.87
N THR A 95 0.43 17.07 12.90
CA THR A 95 -0.33 15.82 13.06
C THR A 95 0.39 14.61 12.47
N ALA A 96 1.60 14.78 11.94
CA ALA A 96 2.40 13.66 11.43
C ALA A 96 2.73 12.67 12.55
N GLY A 97 2.81 11.40 12.22
CA GLY A 97 3.09 10.39 13.23
C GLY A 97 3.44 9.03 12.66
N PHE A 98 3.62 8.08 13.56
CA PHE A 98 3.87 6.70 13.21
C PHE A 98 3.35 5.75 14.29
N LEU A 99 3.07 4.52 13.88
CA LEU A 99 2.71 3.40 14.74
C LEU A 99 3.40 2.13 14.26
N PHE A 100 3.65 1.22 15.18
CA PHE A 100 4.15 -0.11 14.86
C PHE A 100 3.04 -1.14 15.04
N VAL A 101 2.84 -1.99 14.03
CA VAL A 101 2.04 -3.19 14.17
C VAL A 101 2.83 -4.19 15.01
N LYS A 102 2.22 -4.74 16.06
CA LYS A 102 2.92 -5.57 17.04
C LYS A 102 2.95 -7.04 16.67
N GLU A 103 1.95 -7.49 15.90
CA GLU A 103 1.76 -8.91 15.57
C GLU A 103 2.11 -9.17 14.10
N GLY A 104 2.98 -10.13 13.88
CA GLY A 104 3.50 -10.50 12.56
C GLY A 104 4.96 -10.12 12.36
N SER A 105 5.46 -10.33 11.14
CA SER A 105 6.83 -10.00 10.75
C SER A 105 6.92 -8.90 9.68
N ARG A 106 5.85 -8.70 8.94
CA ARG A 106 5.74 -7.67 7.90
C ARG A 106 4.28 -7.33 7.60
N ILE A 107 4.02 -6.08 7.26
CA ILE A 107 2.76 -5.64 6.67
C ILE A 107 2.73 -6.12 5.21
N ILE A 108 1.64 -6.77 4.81
CA ILE A 108 1.41 -7.23 3.45
C ILE A 108 0.66 -6.17 2.66
N THR A 109 -0.43 -5.65 3.22
CA THR A 109 -1.29 -4.65 2.56
C THR A 109 -2.18 -3.93 3.57
N GLY A 110 -2.79 -2.83 3.11
CA GLY A 110 -3.85 -2.13 3.83
C GLY A 110 -5.00 -1.76 2.89
N ALA A 111 -6.21 -1.79 3.41
CA ALA A 111 -7.41 -1.44 2.64
C ALA A 111 -8.45 -0.72 3.50
N ASN A 112 -9.13 0.25 2.92
CA ASN A 112 -10.17 1.00 3.62
C ASN A 112 -11.51 0.27 3.55
N VAL A 113 -12.18 0.18 4.68
CA VAL A 113 -13.55 -0.31 4.79
C VAL A 113 -14.27 0.42 5.91
N ARG A 114 -15.53 0.78 5.70
CA ARG A 114 -16.33 1.54 6.66
C ARG A 114 -15.68 2.90 6.99
N GLN A 115 -15.10 3.20 8.00
CA GLN A 115 -14.36 4.42 8.36
C GLN A 115 -13.02 4.10 9.01
N GLU A 116 -12.49 2.94 8.68
CA GLU A 116 -11.26 2.41 9.21
C GLU A 116 -10.40 1.81 8.12
N THR A 117 -9.12 1.64 8.38
CA THR A 117 -8.19 0.97 7.47
C THR A 117 -7.78 -0.35 8.09
N LEU A 118 -8.10 -1.44 7.41
CA LEU A 118 -7.61 -2.77 7.75
C LEU A 118 -6.16 -2.91 7.33
N ILE A 119 -5.32 -3.44 8.20
CA ILE A 119 -3.89 -3.67 7.97
C ILE A 119 -3.62 -5.16 8.17
N TRP A 120 -3.26 -5.84 7.10
CA TRP A 120 -2.85 -7.24 7.15
C TRP A 120 -1.36 -7.36 7.30
N THR A 121 -0.95 -8.21 8.21
CA THR A 121 0.40 -8.75 8.27
C THR A 121 0.42 -10.18 7.71
N ASP A 122 1.55 -10.82 7.78
CA ASP A 122 1.68 -12.24 7.42
C ASP A 122 0.89 -13.19 8.35
N THR A 123 0.51 -12.76 9.56
CA THR A 123 -0.16 -13.62 10.57
C THR A 123 -1.35 -12.97 11.26
N SER A 124 -1.60 -11.69 11.06
CA SER A 124 -2.61 -10.95 11.81
C SER A 124 -3.37 -9.92 10.98
N LEU A 125 -4.50 -9.49 11.48
CA LEU A 125 -5.28 -8.37 11.00
C LEU A 125 -5.49 -7.36 12.12
N SER A 126 -5.13 -6.12 11.84
CA SER A 126 -5.39 -4.96 12.71
C SER A 126 -6.23 -3.93 11.99
N THR A 127 -6.90 -3.06 12.73
CA THR A 127 -7.56 -1.87 12.20
C THR A 127 -6.89 -0.61 12.69
N LEU A 128 -6.69 0.32 11.77
CA LEU A 128 -6.22 1.68 12.03
C LEU A 128 -7.43 2.61 11.95
N GLN A 129 -7.70 3.31 13.04
CA GLN A 129 -8.83 4.21 13.18
C GLN A 129 -8.36 5.63 13.49
N PHE A 130 -9.03 6.63 12.89
CA PHE A 130 -8.82 8.03 13.23
C PHE A 130 -9.50 8.33 14.58
N LEU A 131 -8.72 8.77 15.56
CA LEU A 131 -9.21 9.05 16.92
C LEU A 131 -9.65 10.50 17.13
N GLY A 132 -9.13 11.44 16.34
CA GLY A 132 -9.43 12.86 16.47
C GLY A 132 -8.89 13.49 17.77
N THR A 133 -7.93 12.87 18.41
CA THR A 133 -7.25 13.32 19.64
C THR A 133 -5.79 13.69 19.35
N ALA A 134 -4.99 13.96 20.38
CA ALA A 134 -3.54 14.16 20.23
C ALA A 134 -2.85 12.94 19.62
N GLU A 135 -3.37 11.75 19.86
CA GLU A 135 -3.05 10.53 19.11
C GLU A 135 -3.96 10.48 17.89
N VAL A 136 -3.46 10.93 16.75
CA VAL A 136 -4.23 11.08 15.50
C VAL A 136 -4.89 9.78 15.08
N PHE A 137 -4.13 8.67 15.14
CA PHE A 137 -4.60 7.33 14.81
C PHE A 137 -4.35 6.35 15.94
N GLY A 138 -5.28 5.42 16.11
CA GLY A 138 -5.16 4.25 16.98
C GLY A 138 -5.11 2.97 16.18
N LEU A 139 -4.33 2.01 16.65
CA LEU A 139 -4.22 0.67 16.07
C LEU A 139 -4.83 -0.35 17.03
N GLN A 140 -5.76 -1.17 16.53
CA GLN A 140 -6.41 -2.23 17.29
C GLN A 140 -6.23 -3.58 16.57
N LEU A 141 -5.77 -4.59 17.30
CA LEU A 141 -5.74 -5.96 16.80
C LEU A 141 -7.17 -6.52 16.70
N LEU A 142 -7.54 -7.03 15.53
CA LEU A 142 -8.82 -7.70 15.29
C LEU A 142 -8.71 -9.21 15.37
N SER A 143 -7.62 -9.78 14.83
CA SER A 143 -7.35 -11.20 14.83
C SER A 143 -5.86 -11.46 14.70
N ASN A 144 -5.37 -12.44 15.43
CA ASN A 144 -3.99 -12.96 15.35
C ASN A 144 -3.90 -14.34 14.67
N ASP A 145 -5.02 -14.82 14.14
CA ASP A 145 -5.15 -16.10 13.44
C ASP A 145 -5.80 -15.88 12.06
N THR A 146 -5.29 -14.90 11.34
CA THR A 146 -5.72 -14.61 9.99
C THR A 146 -4.56 -14.03 9.19
N ASN A 147 -4.56 -14.34 7.92
CA ASN A 147 -3.53 -13.90 6.97
C ASN A 147 -4.20 -13.52 5.65
N ILE A 148 -3.41 -12.99 4.73
CA ILE A 148 -3.86 -12.71 3.37
C ILE A 148 -2.89 -13.34 2.37
N MET A 149 -3.43 -13.94 1.31
CA MET A 149 -2.65 -14.66 0.30
C MET A 149 -1.66 -13.74 -0.44
N GLY A 150 -2.09 -12.54 -0.75
CA GLY A 150 -1.29 -11.54 -1.46
C GLY A 150 -1.84 -10.14 -1.26
N PRO A 151 -1.12 -9.08 -1.68
CA PRO A 151 -1.48 -7.71 -1.40
C PRO A 151 -2.81 -7.27 -2.04
N ASN A 152 -3.26 -7.94 -3.08
CA ASN A 152 -4.50 -7.64 -3.80
C ASN A 152 -5.57 -8.73 -3.65
N ALA A 153 -5.39 -9.69 -2.73
CA ALA A 153 -6.30 -10.81 -2.54
C ALA A 153 -7.57 -10.46 -1.77
N TRP A 154 -8.02 -9.21 -1.85
CA TRP A 154 -9.20 -8.68 -1.15
C TRP A 154 -10.13 -7.92 -2.08
N ALA A 155 -11.40 -7.84 -1.69
CA ALA A 155 -12.41 -7.03 -2.35
C ALA A 155 -13.40 -6.46 -1.32
N SER A 156 -13.85 -5.23 -1.55
CA SER A 156 -14.79 -4.54 -0.66
C SER A 156 -16.13 -4.32 -1.36
N VAL A 157 -17.21 -4.75 -0.72
CA VAL A 157 -18.57 -4.54 -1.20
C VAL A 157 -19.54 -4.42 -0.01
N ASN A 158 -20.50 -3.50 -0.11
CA ASN A 158 -21.53 -3.28 0.90
C ASN A 158 -20.97 -3.04 2.33
N ASN A 159 -19.88 -2.27 2.42
CA ASN A 159 -19.16 -2.02 3.68
C ASN A 159 -18.59 -3.28 4.36
N ASN A 160 -18.49 -4.37 3.65
CA ASN A 160 -17.80 -5.58 4.10
C ASN A 160 -16.51 -5.76 3.31
N MET A 161 -15.49 -6.34 3.95
CA MET A 161 -14.25 -6.70 3.31
C MET A 161 -14.15 -8.23 3.23
N TYR A 162 -13.92 -8.72 2.03
CA TYR A 162 -13.73 -10.14 1.76
C TYR A 162 -12.29 -10.37 1.31
N TRP A 163 -11.63 -11.42 1.79
CA TRP A 163 -10.29 -11.73 1.32
C TRP A 163 -9.99 -13.22 1.32
N MET A 164 -9.04 -13.58 0.47
CA MET A 164 -8.48 -14.91 0.38
C MET A 164 -7.23 -14.98 1.26
N GLY A 165 -7.26 -15.81 2.28
CA GLY A 165 -6.10 -16.16 3.09
C GLY A 165 -5.26 -17.26 2.45
N THR A 166 -4.31 -17.81 3.19
CA THR A 166 -3.44 -18.88 2.70
C THR A 166 -4.11 -20.26 2.67
N ASP A 167 -5.22 -20.42 3.40
CA ASP A 167 -5.91 -21.69 3.60
C ASP A 167 -7.43 -21.56 3.76
N ASN A 168 -7.94 -20.34 3.91
CA ASN A 168 -9.35 -20.04 4.10
C ASN A 168 -9.75 -18.74 3.39
N PHE A 169 -11.06 -18.56 3.22
CA PHE A 169 -11.66 -17.28 2.85
C PHE A 169 -12.26 -16.62 4.09
N PHE A 170 -12.17 -15.31 4.15
CA PHE A 170 -12.60 -14.54 5.31
C PHE A 170 -13.49 -13.38 4.90
N VAL A 171 -14.29 -12.92 5.86
CA VAL A 171 -15.07 -11.69 5.76
C VAL A 171 -14.91 -10.85 7.03
N TYR A 172 -14.85 -9.55 6.86
CA TYR A 172 -14.97 -8.56 7.93
C TYR A 172 -16.23 -7.73 7.71
N ASP A 173 -17.17 -7.88 8.62
CA ASP A 173 -18.45 -7.16 8.68
C ASP A 173 -18.59 -6.29 9.94
N GLY A 174 -17.47 -6.04 10.62
CA GLY A 174 -17.29 -5.51 11.97
C GLY A 174 -16.68 -6.55 12.90
N ARG A 175 -16.59 -7.82 12.43
CA ARG A 175 -15.86 -8.92 13.05
C ARG A 175 -15.20 -9.76 11.97
N VAL A 176 -14.11 -10.41 12.32
CA VAL A 176 -13.44 -11.37 11.43
C VAL A 176 -14.17 -12.71 11.51
N ASN A 177 -14.69 -13.18 10.38
CA ASN A 177 -15.36 -14.47 10.25
C ASN A 177 -14.75 -15.27 9.11
N VAL A 178 -14.64 -16.58 9.29
CA VAL A 178 -14.27 -17.50 8.21
C VAL A 178 -15.50 -17.78 7.35
N LEU A 179 -15.36 -17.64 6.02
CA LEU A 179 -16.38 -18.03 5.06
C LEU A 179 -16.34 -19.55 4.84
N LYS A 180 -17.49 -20.18 5.00
CA LYS A 180 -17.60 -21.61 4.68
C LYS A 180 -17.56 -21.81 3.17
N CYS A 181 -16.50 -22.45 2.70
CA CYS A 181 -16.33 -22.73 1.28
C CYS A 181 -16.30 -24.24 1.02
N PRO A 182 -17.29 -24.79 0.32
CA PRO A 182 -17.29 -26.21 -0.03
C PRO A 182 -16.18 -26.57 -1.04
N LEU A 183 -15.64 -25.56 -1.75
CA LEU A 183 -14.56 -25.70 -2.71
C LEU A 183 -13.17 -25.49 -2.09
N LEU A 184 -13.07 -25.40 -0.76
CA LEU A 184 -11.84 -25.03 -0.06
C LEU A 184 -10.64 -25.87 -0.52
N ARG A 185 -10.76 -27.19 -0.47
CA ARG A 185 -9.71 -28.11 -0.92
C ARG A 185 -9.41 -27.96 -2.41
N TYR A 186 -10.44 -27.86 -3.25
CA TYR A 186 -10.27 -27.69 -4.67
C TYR A 186 -9.40 -26.47 -5.02
N VAL A 187 -9.61 -25.34 -4.34
CA VAL A 187 -8.87 -24.10 -4.59
C VAL A 187 -7.47 -24.19 -3.99
N PHE A 188 -7.34 -24.52 -2.70
CA PHE A 188 -6.05 -24.43 -1.99
C PHE A 188 -5.10 -25.59 -2.27
N ASP A 189 -5.59 -26.73 -2.78
CA ASP A 189 -4.75 -27.81 -3.30
C ASP A 189 -4.24 -27.52 -4.73
N ASP A 190 -4.99 -26.70 -5.51
CA ASP A 190 -4.62 -26.32 -6.88
C ASP A 190 -3.81 -25.03 -6.98
N ILE A 191 -3.78 -24.19 -5.93
CA ILE A 191 -3.15 -22.87 -6.02
C ILE A 191 -1.63 -22.93 -6.10
N ASN A 192 -1.04 -22.16 -7.04
CA ASN A 192 0.40 -21.94 -7.09
C ASN A 192 0.83 -20.90 -6.05
N ARG A 193 1.35 -21.38 -4.90
CA ARG A 193 1.77 -20.53 -3.78
C ARG A 193 2.98 -19.65 -4.09
N GLU A 194 3.83 -20.03 -5.06
CA GLU A 194 4.96 -19.20 -5.50
C GLU A 194 4.48 -17.93 -6.21
N GLN A 195 3.27 -17.96 -6.77
CA GLN A 195 2.62 -16.84 -7.44
C GLN A 195 1.52 -16.18 -6.58
N SER A 196 1.55 -16.38 -5.28
CA SER A 196 0.55 -15.82 -4.34
C SER A 196 0.36 -14.31 -4.45
N GLN A 197 1.41 -13.57 -4.82
CA GLN A 197 1.36 -12.11 -5.01
C GLN A 197 0.50 -11.69 -6.21
N LEU A 198 0.22 -12.59 -7.15
CA LEU A 198 -0.64 -12.34 -8.30
C LEU A 198 -2.12 -12.53 -7.99
N VAL A 199 -2.46 -13.13 -6.84
CA VAL A 199 -3.86 -13.31 -6.44
C VAL A 199 -4.53 -11.94 -6.34
N TYR A 200 -5.66 -11.80 -7.04
CA TYR A 200 -6.38 -10.55 -7.14
C TYR A 200 -7.86 -10.75 -6.82
N GLY A 201 -8.40 -9.92 -5.91
CA GLY A 201 -9.81 -9.88 -5.57
C GLY A 201 -10.54 -8.78 -6.34
N GLY A 202 -11.77 -9.05 -6.73
CA GLY A 202 -12.64 -8.11 -7.40
C GLY A 202 -14.09 -8.31 -7.00
N THR A 203 -14.96 -7.38 -7.39
CA THR A 203 -16.42 -7.46 -7.17
C THR A 203 -17.17 -7.44 -8.48
N ASN A 204 -18.29 -8.13 -8.53
CA ASN A 204 -19.30 -8.02 -9.56
C ASN A 204 -20.63 -7.74 -8.87
N LYS A 205 -20.93 -6.47 -8.62
CA LYS A 205 -22.05 -6.04 -7.78
C LYS A 205 -23.40 -6.36 -8.41
N GLU A 206 -23.49 -6.37 -9.73
CA GLU A 206 -24.71 -6.69 -10.45
C GLU A 206 -25.20 -8.10 -10.13
N PHE A 207 -24.26 -9.03 -9.96
CA PHE A 207 -24.54 -10.43 -9.64
C PHE A 207 -24.36 -10.78 -8.15
N ASN A 208 -24.03 -9.80 -7.30
CA ASN A 208 -23.74 -9.98 -5.87
C ASN A 208 -22.53 -10.89 -5.61
N GLU A 209 -21.46 -10.71 -6.33
CA GLU A 209 -20.32 -11.60 -6.34
C GLU A 209 -19.03 -10.92 -5.88
N VAL A 210 -18.20 -11.71 -5.20
CA VAL A 210 -16.79 -11.45 -4.97
C VAL A 210 -16.00 -12.51 -5.72
N ILE A 211 -14.99 -12.10 -6.48
CA ILE A 211 -14.21 -12.95 -7.38
C ILE A 211 -12.76 -12.90 -6.92
N TRP A 212 -12.09 -14.06 -6.85
CA TRP A 212 -10.64 -14.13 -6.69
C TRP A 212 -10.03 -14.85 -7.88
N PHE A 213 -9.07 -14.19 -8.51
CA PHE A 213 -8.27 -14.74 -9.59
C PHE A 213 -6.94 -15.24 -9.04
N TYR A 214 -6.50 -16.42 -9.46
CA TYR A 214 -5.27 -17.04 -8.97
C TYR A 214 -4.58 -17.89 -10.05
N CYS A 215 -3.32 -18.23 -9.79
CA CYS A 215 -2.53 -19.10 -10.65
C CYS A 215 -2.69 -20.56 -10.20
N SER A 216 -2.96 -21.47 -11.12
CA SER A 216 -3.03 -22.90 -10.81
C SER A 216 -1.65 -23.50 -10.50
N GLY A 217 -1.62 -24.44 -9.58
CA GLY A 217 -0.47 -25.27 -9.24
C GLY A 217 -0.38 -26.51 -10.14
N GLY A 218 -0.73 -27.66 -9.59
CA GLY A 218 -0.75 -28.92 -10.32
C GLY A 218 0.64 -29.41 -10.78
N ALA A 219 0.67 -30.30 -11.77
CA ALA A 219 1.91 -30.88 -12.29
C ALA A 219 2.77 -29.90 -13.11
N THR A 220 2.15 -28.88 -13.70
CA THR A 220 2.79 -27.77 -14.42
C THR A 220 2.22 -26.47 -13.88
N PRO A 221 2.85 -25.90 -12.82
CA PRO A 221 2.34 -24.69 -12.20
C PRO A 221 2.26 -23.52 -13.18
N SER A 222 1.14 -22.79 -13.16
CA SER A 222 0.99 -21.61 -13.99
C SER A 222 1.77 -20.43 -13.41
N ALA A 223 2.49 -19.71 -14.25
CA ALA A 223 3.18 -18.47 -13.90
C ALA A 223 2.28 -17.24 -14.07
N ALA A 224 1.05 -17.41 -14.58
CA ALA A 224 0.07 -16.35 -14.79
C ALA A 224 -1.30 -16.81 -14.31
N ILE A 225 -2.17 -15.84 -14.03
CA ILE A 225 -3.54 -16.10 -13.60
C ILE A 225 -4.29 -16.87 -14.69
N ASP A 226 -4.88 -18.00 -14.32
CA ASP A 226 -5.64 -18.90 -15.21
C ASP A 226 -6.89 -19.49 -14.56
N ARG A 227 -7.11 -19.22 -13.28
CA ARG A 227 -8.23 -19.72 -12.47
C ARG A 227 -8.95 -18.58 -11.78
N TYR A 228 -10.22 -18.84 -11.48
CA TYR A 228 -10.99 -17.99 -10.57
C TYR A 228 -11.89 -18.83 -9.66
N VAL A 229 -12.23 -18.22 -8.53
CA VAL A 229 -13.29 -18.67 -7.63
C VAL A 229 -14.18 -17.47 -7.28
N ILE A 230 -15.47 -17.69 -7.27
CA ILE A 230 -16.51 -16.69 -7.00
C ILE A 230 -17.29 -17.09 -5.76
N TYR A 231 -17.58 -16.13 -4.92
CA TYR A 231 -18.53 -16.21 -3.83
C TYR A 231 -19.69 -15.26 -4.07
N ASN A 232 -20.90 -15.80 -4.26
CA ASN A 232 -22.12 -15.02 -4.28
C ASN A 232 -22.54 -14.77 -2.83
N TYR A 233 -22.35 -13.51 -2.37
CA TYR A 233 -22.59 -13.13 -0.97
C TYR A 233 -24.06 -12.96 -0.61
N ARG A 234 -24.98 -12.99 -1.59
CA ARG A 234 -26.43 -12.95 -1.36
C ARG A 234 -27.00 -14.33 -1.15
N ASP A 235 -26.60 -15.28 -1.99
CA ASP A 235 -27.18 -16.62 -2.05
C ASP A 235 -26.32 -17.67 -1.34
N ASP A 236 -25.13 -17.28 -0.81
CA ASP A 236 -24.15 -18.12 -0.13
C ASP A 236 -23.70 -19.32 -1.00
N ILE A 237 -23.43 -19.05 -2.29
CA ILE A 237 -23.08 -20.05 -3.28
C ILE A 237 -21.68 -19.77 -3.83
N TRP A 238 -20.93 -20.85 -4.12
CA TRP A 238 -19.58 -20.78 -4.67
C TRP A 238 -19.52 -21.34 -6.08
N TYR A 239 -18.78 -20.64 -6.94
CA TYR A 239 -18.48 -21.04 -8.31
C TYR A 239 -16.97 -21.03 -8.54
N TYR A 240 -16.52 -21.75 -9.55
CA TYR A 240 -15.12 -21.75 -9.97
C TYR A 240 -15.02 -21.97 -11.46
N GLY A 241 -13.87 -21.61 -12.04
CA GLY A 241 -13.63 -21.84 -13.45
C GLY A 241 -12.22 -21.42 -13.86
N GLN A 242 -12.04 -21.40 -15.17
CA GLN A 242 -10.79 -21.04 -15.82
C GLN A 242 -11.00 -19.73 -16.58
N LEU A 243 -10.20 -18.73 -16.25
CA LEU A 243 -10.23 -17.45 -16.93
C LEU A 243 -8.90 -16.71 -16.71
N ASN A 244 -8.26 -16.35 -17.81
CA ASN A 244 -7.03 -15.58 -17.75
C ASN A 244 -7.38 -14.07 -17.65
N ARG A 245 -7.40 -13.53 -16.44
CA ARG A 245 -7.60 -12.09 -16.18
C ARG A 245 -6.67 -11.63 -15.06
N THR A 246 -5.91 -10.60 -15.34
CA THR A 246 -4.88 -10.10 -14.41
C THR A 246 -5.41 -9.01 -13.47
N THR A 247 -6.47 -8.31 -13.86
CA THR A 247 -7.14 -7.27 -13.05
C THR A 247 -8.63 -7.32 -13.33
N TRP A 248 -9.40 -6.73 -12.42
CA TRP A 248 -10.85 -6.64 -12.54
C TRP A 248 -11.32 -5.28 -12.00
N VAL A 249 -12.18 -4.60 -12.74
CA VAL A 249 -12.86 -3.37 -12.31
C VAL A 249 -14.35 -3.60 -12.50
N ASP A 250 -15.09 -3.46 -11.43
CA ASP A 250 -16.55 -3.61 -11.42
C ASP A 250 -17.24 -2.56 -12.30
N ALA A 251 -18.44 -2.85 -12.76
CA ALA A 251 -19.31 -1.89 -13.40
C ALA A 251 -19.59 -0.70 -12.46
N GLY A 252 -19.65 0.50 -13.04
CA GLY A 252 -19.86 1.72 -12.27
C GLY A 252 -19.77 2.93 -13.17
N VAL A 253 -18.60 3.55 -13.29
CA VAL A 253 -18.35 4.59 -14.31
C VAL A 253 -18.44 3.99 -15.71
N ASN A 254 -17.96 2.77 -15.89
CA ASN A 254 -18.17 2.00 -17.11
C ASN A 254 -19.47 1.18 -16.99
N GLN A 255 -20.17 1.03 -18.11
CA GLN A 255 -21.44 0.29 -18.16
C GLN A 255 -21.25 -1.19 -17.78
N TYR A 256 -20.11 -1.77 -18.12
CA TYR A 256 -19.77 -3.18 -17.91
C TYR A 256 -18.51 -3.33 -17.07
N ALA A 257 -18.37 -4.45 -16.40
CA ALA A 257 -17.12 -4.80 -15.73
C ALA A 257 -15.99 -4.96 -16.76
N LEU A 258 -14.80 -4.49 -16.39
CA LEU A 258 -13.61 -4.52 -17.25
C LEU A 258 -12.54 -5.39 -16.64
N ALA A 259 -11.85 -6.16 -17.46
CA ALA A 259 -10.71 -6.96 -17.05
C ALA A 259 -9.60 -6.95 -18.10
N THR A 260 -8.37 -7.19 -17.68
CA THR A 260 -7.22 -7.19 -18.59
C THR A 260 -6.62 -8.58 -18.77
N SER A 261 -6.16 -8.86 -19.98
CA SER A 261 -5.38 -10.06 -20.30
C SER A 261 -4.59 -9.84 -21.60
N GLY A 262 -3.33 -10.31 -21.63
CA GLY A 262 -2.53 -10.31 -22.86
C GLY A 262 -2.34 -8.94 -23.51
N GLY A 263 -2.38 -7.85 -22.74
CA GLY A 263 -2.27 -6.49 -23.25
C GLY A 263 -3.58 -5.88 -23.78
N TYR A 264 -4.70 -6.57 -23.63
CA TYR A 264 -6.04 -6.10 -24.02
C TYR A 264 -6.93 -5.86 -22.82
N ILE A 265 -7.90 -4.98 -22.98
CA ILE A 265 -9.00 -4.76 -22.04
C ILE A 265 -10.25 -5.46 -22.60
N TYR A 266 -10.85 -6.30 -21.78
CA TYR A 266 -12.08 -7.03 -22.11
C TYR A 266 -13.24 -6.45 -21.30
N SER A 267 -14.37 -6.28 -21.97
CA SER A 267 -15.66 -5.98 -21.34
C SER A 267 -16.32 -7.31 -20.98
N HIS A 268 -16.73 -7.44 -19.73
CA HIS A 268 -17.44 -8.59 -19.19
C HIS A 268 -18.92 -8.25 -19.00
N GLU A 269 -19.76 -9.26 -18.89
CA GLU A 269 -21.21 -9.13 -18.73
C GLU A 269 -21.85 -8.27 -19.87
N ASN A 270 -21.33 -8.43 -21.09
CA ASN A 270 -21.73 -7.68 -22.26
C ASN A 270 -22.41 -8.60 -23.27
N GLY A 271 -23.51 -9.23 -22.89
CA GLY A 271 -24.23 -10.13 -23.78
C GLY A 271 -25.48 -10.71 -23.13
N PRO A 272 -26.38 -11.31 -23.96
CA PRO A 272 -27.52 -12.02 -23.43
C PRO A 272 -27.11 -13.33 -22.72
#